data_4a2cb06ba62a08354fdeb766a7ec7a0c
#
_entry.id   4a2cb06ba62a08354fdeb766a7ec7a0c
#
_cell.length_a   1.000
_cell.length_b   1.000
_cell.length_c   1.000
_cell.angle_alpha   90.00
_cell.angle_beta   90.00
_cell.angle_gamma   90.00
#
_symmetry.space_group_name_H-M   'P 1'
#
loop_
_entity.id
_entity.type
_entity.pdbx_description
1 polymer ?
#
loop_
_entity_poly.entity_id
_entity_poly.type
_entity_poly.pdbx_seq_one_letter_code
_entity_poly.pdbx_strand_id
1 'polypeptide(L)'
;GQHIWEKNLGFLLDSLVRLSDIPFRMYFVGSGYASHELKQKVVELGLASKVSFVGSIVEREILKRYYVAADLFLFPSLYDNAPLVIREAAALGTPSVLIRDSTASEIISDSVNGFLSPNSTEAYSNRIREILCSTAIIKQVGEEASRTIARSWEDVAGEVYDRYNRLIKRNGNK
;
A
#
# COMPACT_ATOMS: atom_id res chain seq x y z
N GLY A 1 -4.15 -1.17 -8.12
CA GLY A 1 -5.43 -0.70 -7.53
C GLY A 1 -6.23 0.14 -8.50
N GLN A 2 -7.45 0.56 -8.10
CA GLN A 2 -8.28 1.45 -8.91
C GLN A 2 -7.72 2.87 -8.92
N HIS A 3 -7.71 3.52 -10.08
CA HIS A 3 -7.35 4.93 -10.23
C HIS A 3 -8.62 5.80 -10.09
N ILE A 4 -8.98 6.04 -8.85
CA ILE A 4 -10.13 6.84 -8.42
C ILE A 4 -9.67 7.89 -7.41
N TRP A 5 -10.38 9.02 -7.30
CA TRP A 5 -9.97 10.12 -6.41
C TRP A 5 -10.00 9.72 -4.93
N GLU A 6 -10.87 8.81 -4.55
CA GLU A 6 -11.02 8.28 -3.19
C GLU A 6 -9.76 7.56 -2.70
N LYS A 7 -8.90 7.10 -3.62
CA LYS A 7 -7.58 6.53 -3.29
C LYS A 7 -6.49 7.58 -3.06
N ASN A 8 -6.85 8.86 -3.12
CA ASN A 8 -5.97 10.00 -2.83
C ASN A 8 -4.68 10.03 -3.68
N LEU A 9 -4.77 9.56 -4.93
CA LEU A 9 -3.61 9.46 -5.83
C LEU A 9 -3.06 10.84 -6.26
N GLY A 10 -3.89 11.89 -6.23
CA GLY A 10 -3.46 13.27 -6.42
C GLY A 10 -2.48 13.74 -5.35
N PHE A 11 -2.79 13.46 -4.08
CA PHE A 11 -1.90 13.71 -2.94
C PHE A 11 -0.55 12.99 -3.11
N LEU A 12 -0.58 11.75 -3.61
CA LEU A 12 0.65 11.00 -3.87
C LEU A 12 1.52 11.70 -4.90
N LEU A 13 0.95 12.15 -6.03
CA LEU A 13 1.69 12.88 -7.05
C LEU A 13 2.29 14.18 -6.50
N ASP A 14 1.52 14.95 -5.72
CA ASP A 14 1.99 16.18 -5.07
C ASP A 14 3.12 15.91 -4.06
N SER A 15 3.10 14.75 -3.42
CA SER A 15 4.19 14.29 -2.56
C SER A 15 5.44 13.90 -3.35
N LEU A 16 5.29 13.21 -4.48
CA LEU A 16 6.41 12.75 -5.30
C LEU A 16 7.19 13.90 -5.95
N VAL A 17 6.56 15.04 -6.24
CA VAL A 17 7.26 16.24 -6.72
C VAL A 17 8.36 16.68 -5.75
N ARG A 18 8.10 16.58 -4.45
CA ARG A 18 9.06 16.96 -3.40
C ARG A 18 10.27 16.02 -3.29
N LEU A 19 10.23 14.90 -4.03
CA LEU A 19 11.30 13.93 -4.14
C LEU A 19 12.03 14.01 -5.50
N SER A 20 11.82 15.10 -6.27
CA SER A 20 12.39 15.25 -7.61
C SER A 20 13.93 15.23 -7.63
N ASP A 21 14.56 15.59 -6.53
CA ASP A 21 16.02 15.63 -6.31
C ASP A 21 16.66 14.24 -6.08
N ILE A 22 15.85 13.21 -5.82
CA ILE A 22 16.34 11.83 -5.67
C ILE A 22 15.91 10.94 -6.84
N PRO A 23 16.69 9.91 -7.17
CA PRO A 23 16.31 8.95 -8.22
C PRO A 23 15.20 8.03 -7.70
N PHE A 24 14.07 8.00 -8.42
CA PHE A 24 13.01 7.02 -8.18
C PHE A 24 12.26 6.67 -9.47
N ARG A 25 11.56 5.56 -9.45
CA ARG A 25 10.56 5.15 -10.44
C ARG A 25 9.26 4.82 -9.72
N MET A 26 8.16 5.36 -10.18
CA MET A 26 6.83 5.08 -9.65
C MET A 26 5.96 4.42 -10.71
N TYR A 27 5.32 3.31 -10.34
CA TYR A 27 4.42 2.56 -11.22
C TYR A 27 3.01 2.59 -10.66
N PHE A 28 2.08 3.15 -11.42
CA PHE A 28 0.65 3.06 -11.16
C PHE A 28 0.09 1.84 -11.90
N VAL A 29 -0.22 0.78 -11.15
CA VAL A 29 -0.77 -0.47 -11.68
C VAL A 29 -2.26 -0.50 -11.40
N GLY A 30 -3.06 -0.50 -12.46
CA GLY A 30 -4.51 -0.46 -12.41
C GLY A 30 -5.10 0.54 -13.40
N SER A 31 -6.40 0.78 -13.28
CA SER A 31 -7.15 1.74 -14.08
C SER A 31 -8.34 2.29 -13.29
N GLY A 32 -8.95 3.34 -13.77
CA GLY A 32 -10.14 3.95 -13.18
C GLY A 32 -10.49 5.26 -13.85
N TYR A 33 -11.60 5.86 -13.43
CA TYR A 33 -12.13 7.08 -14.05
C TYR A 33 -11.17 8.29 -13.92
N ALA A 34 -10.34 8.33 -12.88
CA ALA A 34 -9.37 9.41 -12.68
C ALA A 34 -8.04 9.21 -13.46
N SER A 35 -7.89 8.11 -14.23
CA SER A 35 -6.62 7.80 -14.91
C SER A 35 -6.18 8.87 -15.89
N HIS A 36 -7.12 9.53 -16.57
CA HIS A 36 -6.81 10.56 -17.56
C HIS A 36 -6.22 11.80 -16.87
N GLU A 37 -6.92 12.31 -15.88
CA GLU A 37 -6.53 13.51 -15.13
C GLU A 37 -5.22 13.28 -14.34
N LEU A 38 -5.02 12.08 -13.78
CA LEU A 38 -3.76 11.73 -13.13
C LEU A 38 -2.57 11.75 -14.09
N LYS A 39 -2.75 11.28 -15.35
CA LYS A 39 -1.71 11.36 -16.38
C LYS A 39 -1.41 12.80 -16.76
N GLN A 40 -2.43 13.65 -16.92
CA GLN A 40 -2.25 15.09 -17.17
C GLN A 40 -1.47 15.73 -16.01
N LYS A 41 -1.88 15.48 -14.77
CA LYS A 41 -1.20 15.98 -13.58
C LYS A 41 0.27 15.55 -13.51
N VAL A 42 0.62 14.35 -13.93
CA VAL A 42 2.03 13.88 -14.02
C VAL A 42 2.84 14.74 -14.97
N VAL A 43 2.28 15.13 -16.11
CA VAL A 43 2.94 16.02 -17.09
C VAL A 43 3.10 17.42 -16.51
N GLU A 44 2.04 18.00 -15.95
CA GLU A 44 2.03 19.33 -15.32
C GLU A 44 3.06 19.46 -14.19
N LEU A 45 3.23 18.39 -13.43
CA LEU A 45 4.18 18.31 -12.31
C LEU A 45 5.62 17.97 -12.76
N GLY A 46 5.88 17.77 -14.05
CA GLY A 46 7.21 17.42 -14.58
C GLY A 46 7.68 16.01 -14.17
N LEU A 47 6.76 15.11 -13.82
CA LEU A 47 7.06 13.75 -13.37
C LEU A 47 7.05 12.68 -14.47
N ALA A 48 6.86 13.07 -15.74
CA ALA A 48 6.67 12.13 -16.85
C ALA A 48 7.85 11.14 -17.05
N SER A 49 9.08 11.54 -16.68
CA SER A 49 10.25 10.66 -16.77
C SER A 49 10.37 9.67 -15.58
N LYS A 50 9.63 9.90 -14.49
CA LYS A 50 9.73 9.13 -13.24
C LYS A 50 8.48 8.29 -12.94
N VAL A 51 7.33 8.62 -13.53
CA VAL A 51 6.03 8.00 -13.25
C VAL A 51 5.51 7.28 -14.49
N SER A 52 5.09 6.03 -14.32
CA SER A 52 4.53 5.20 -15.40
C SER A 52 3.16 4.64 -15.01
N PHE A 53 2.20 4.71 -15.93
CA PHE A 53 0.89 4.06 -15.80
C PHE A 53 0.90 2.76 -16.59
N VAL A 54 0.86 1.64 -15.90
CA VAL A 54 0.97 0.29 -16.50
C VAL A 54 -0.37 -0.20 -17.04
N GLY A 55 -1.48 0.31 -16.48
CA GLY A 55 -2.80 -0.24 -16.74
C GLY A 55 -3.16 -1.40 -15.82
N SER A 56 -4.32 -2.00 -16.06
CA SER A 56 -4.79 -3.14 -15.27
C SER A 56 -4.03 -4.41 -15.65
N ILE A 57 -3.52 -5.12 -14.65
CA ILE A 57 -2.85 -6.42 -14.80
C ILE A 57 -3.77 -7.47 -14.20
N VAL A 58 -4.22 -8.40 -15.01
CA VAL A 58 -5.07 -9.53 -14.60
C VAL A 58 -4.22 -10.74 -14.22
N GLU A 59 -3.09 -10.92 -14.91
CA GLU A 59 -2.19 -12.05 -14.69
C GLU A 59 -1.42 -11.89 -13.38
N ARG A 60 -1.67 -12.80 -12.43
CA ARG A 60 -1.13 -12.73 -11.07
C ARG A 60 0.40 -12.77 -11.02
N GLU A 61 1.04 -13.58 -11.87
CA GLU A 61 2.50 -13.68 -11.90
C GLU A 61 3.16 -12.39 -12.41
N ILE A 62 2.51 -11.65 -13.31
CA ILE A 62 2.99 -10.34 -13.74
C ILE A 62 2.81 -9.32 -12.61
N LEU A 63 1.63 -9.28 -11.97
CA LEU A 63 1.36 -8.38 -10.84
C LEU A 63 2.36 -8.60 -9.68
N LYS A 64 2.63 -9.86 -9.35
CA LYS A 64 3.60 -10.26 -8.35
C LYS A 64 4.99 -9.67 -8.60
N ARG A 65 5.45 -9.64 -9.87
CA ARG A 65 6.75 -9.07 -10.22
C ARG A 65 6.83 -7.58 -9.90
N TYR A 66 5.74 -6.82 -10.04
CA TYR A 66 5.71 -5.40 -9.64
C TYR A 66 5.88 -5.22 -8.14
N TYR A 67 5.22 -6.04 -7.32
CA TYR A 67 5.41 -5.99 -5.87
C TYR A 67 6.85 -6.37 -5.49
N VAL A 68 7.35 -7.50 -5.98
CA VAL A 68 8.71 -7.98 -5.65
C VAL A 68 9.81 -7.01 -6.08
N ALA A 69 9.61 -6.28 -7.19
CA ALA A 69 10.57 -5.31 -7.69
C ALA A 69 10.50 -3.94 -7.00
N ALA A 70 9.46 -3.71 -6.20
CA ALA A 70 9.26 -2.42 -5.52
C ALA A 70 9.93 -2.40 -4.14
N ASP A 71 10.63 -1.31 -3.85
CA ASP A 71 11.15 -1.05 -2.50
C ASP A 71 10.03 -0.71 -1.51
N LEU A 72 9.01 0.01 -1.98
CA LEU A 72 7.89 0.48 -1.17
C LEU A 72 6.56 0.37 -1.93
N PHE A 73 5.50 0.04 -1.20
CA PHE A 73 4.12 0.17 -1.68
C PHE A 73 3.49 1.43 -1.06
N LEU A 74 3.22 2.45 -1.87
CA LEU A 74 2.67 3.72 -1.40
C LEU A 74 1.14 3.69 -1.46
N PHE A 75 0.49 3.82 -0.28
CA PHE A 75 -0.96 3.72 -0.14
C PHE A 75 -1.54 4.91 0.63
N PRO A 76 -1.84 6.03 -0.06
CA PRO A 76 -2.26 7.29 0.56
C PRO A 76 -3.76 7.38 0.84
N SER A 77 -4.54 6.30 0.65
CA SER A 77 -5.98 6.30 0.89
C SER A 77 -6.30 6.59 2.36
N LEU A 78 -7.28 7.46 2.60
CA LEU A 78 -7.75 7.79 3.95
C LEU A 78 -8.85 6.82 4.42
N TYR A 79 -9.69 6.39 3.48
CA TYR A 79 -10.86 5.54 3.74
C TYR A 79 -10.81 4.32 2.83
N ASP A 80 -10.38 3.21 3.37
CA ASP A 80 -10.35 1.93 2.64
C ASP A 80 -10.48 0.78 3.63
N ASN A 81 -11.60 0.08 3.58
CA ASN A 81 -11.87 -1.02 4.50
C ASN A 81 -11.12 -2.28 4.09
N ALA A 82 -10.10 -2.66 4.88
CA ALA A 82 -9.34 -3.89 4.73
C ALA A 82 -8.76 -4.12 3.31
N PRO A 83 -7.98 -3.16 2.75
CA PRO A 83 -7.51 -3.25 1.37
C PRO A 83 -6.59 -4.45 1.16
N LEU A 84 -7.00 -5.38 0.28
CA LEU A 84 -6.24 -6.60 -0.04
C LEU A 84 -4.85 -6.29 -0.59
N VAL A 85 -4.69 -5.17 -1.30
CA VAL A 85 -3.43 -4.76 -1.92
C VAL A 85 -2.29 -4.55 -0.90
N ILE A 86 -2.60 -4.14 0.35
CA ILE A 86 -1.60 -4.03 1.42
C ILE A 86 -1.15 -5.43 1.85
N ARG A 87 -2.08 -6.40 1.94
CA ARG A 87 -1.76 -7.79 2.26
C ARG A 87 -1.00 -8.48 1.13
N GLU A 88 -1.31 -8.15 -0.12
CA GLU A 88 -0.57 -8.62 -1.30
C GLU A 88 0.86 -8.11 -1.30
N ALA A 89 1.08 -6.81 -1.05
CA ALA A 89 2.41 -6.23 -0.91
C ALA A 89 3.19 -6.89 0.24
N ALA A 90 2.57 -7.00 1.41
CA ALA A 90 3.17 -7.63 2.59
C ALA A 90 3.55 -9.10 2.34
N ALA A 91 2.68 -9.90 1.68
CA ALA A 91 2.95 -11.30 1.37
C ALA A 91 4.20 -11.48 0.49
N LEU A 92 4.59 -10.45 -0.25
CA LEU A 92 5.76 -10.44 -1.13
C LEU A 92 6.95 -9.68 -0.53
N GLY A 93 6.87 -9.32 0.76
CA GLY A 93 7.94 -8.65 1.48
C GLY A 93 8.10 -7.16 1.14
N THR A 94 7.10 -6.55 0.49
CA THR A 94 7.12 -5.12 0.13
C THR A 94 6.41 -4.32 1.21
N PRO A 95 7.12 -3.51 2.01
CA PRO A 95 6.50 -2.73 3.07
C PRO A 95 5.67 -1.58 2.50
N SER A 96 4.54 -1.30 3.16
CA SER A 96 3.61 -0.24 2.76
C SER A 96 3.87 1.05 3.52
N VAL A 97 3.65 2.19 2.85
CA VAL A 97 3.62 3.53 3.48
C VAL A 97 2.20 4.05 3.42
N LEU A 98 1.58 4.25 4.58
CA LEU A 98 0.19 4.68 4.72
C LEU A 98 0.10 6.05 5.40
N ILE A 99 -1.07 6.67 5.27
CA ILE A 99 -1.42 7.85 6.07
C ILE A 99 -1.82 7.39 7.48
N ARG A 100 -1.23 8.02 8.49
CA ARG A 100 -1.57 7.80 9.91
C ARG A 100 -3.03 8.13 10.15
N ASP A 101 -3.69 7.35 11.00
CA ASP A 101 -5.11 7.48 11.33
C ASP A 101 -6.08 7.24 10.16
N SER A 102 -5.59 6.71 9.02
CA SER A 102 -6.46 6.17 7.98
C SER A 102 -7.07 4.83 8.41
N THR A 103 -8.22 4.45 7.85
CA THR A 103 -8.86 3.17 8.20
C THR A 103 -7.97 1.96 7.90
N ALA A 104 -7.10 2.05 6.91
CA ALA A 104 -6.15 0.99 6.55
C ALA A 104 -4.93 0.92 7.47
N SER A 105 -4.64 1.99 8.23
CA SER A 105 -3.44 2.06 9.08
C SER A 105 -3.50 1.20 10.35
N GLU A 106 -4.69 0.71 10.72
CA GLU A 106 -4.92 -0.12 11.92
C GLU A 106 -4.06 -1.40 11.98
N ILE A 107 -3.70 -1.94 10.81
CA ILE A 107 -2.89 -3.16 10.73
C ILE A 107 -1.38 -2.88 10.71
N ILE A 108 -0.98 -1.61 10.73
CA ILE A 108 0.41 -1.18 10.65
C ILE A 108 0.92 -0.74 12.01
N SER A 109 1.99 -1.38 12.45
CA SER A 109 2.85 -0.91 13.53
C SER A 109 4.02 -0.14 12.90
N ASP A 110 4.04 1.18 13.09
CA ASP A 110 4.99 2.09 12.41
C ASP A 110 6.44 1.66 12.60
N SER A 111 7.19 1.59 11.51
CA SER A 111 8.59 1.15 11.44
C SER A 111 8.84 -0.30 11.88
N VAL A 112 7.79 -1.10 12.10
CA VAL A 112 7.88 -2.51 12.45
C VAL A 112 7.43 -3.38 11.26
N ASN A 113 6.19 -3.23 10.79
CA ASN A 113 5.64 -4.01 9.69
C ASN A 113 5.08 -3.13 8.55
N GLY A 114 5.41 -1.86 8.55
CA GLY A 114 5.04 -0.86 7.58
C GLY A 114 5.41 0.52 8.10
N PHE A 115 5.05 1.54 7.37
CA PHE A 115 5.40 2.91 7.71
C PHE A 115 4.15 3.78 7.73
N LEU A 116 4.09 4.70 8.70
CA LEU A 116 3.02 5.68 8.83
C LEU A 116 3.57 7.10 8.66
N SER A 117 2.79 7.94 8.01
CA SER A 117 3.08 9.36 7.83
C SER A 117 1.86 10.21 8.17
N PRO A 118 2.04 11.42 8.72
CA PRO A 118 0.94 12.37 8.81
C PRO A 118 0.33 12.69 7.44
N ASN A 119 -0.94 13.12 7.43
CA ASN A 119 -1.66 13.51 6.21
C ASN A 119 -1.21 14.90 5.73
N SER A 120 0.00 14.99 5.25
CA SER A 120 0.62 16.18 4.66
C SER A 120 1.59 15.74 3.57
N THR A 121 1.54 16.36 2.39
CA THR A 121 2.43 16.05 1.26
C THR A 121 3.89 16.21 1.64
N GLU A 122 4.21 17.20 2.47
CA GLU A 122 5.55 17.44 2.98
C GLU A 122 6.00 16.31 3.94
N ALA A 123 5.18 15.98 4.93
CA ALA A 123 5.49 14.91 5.89
C ALA A 123 5.60 13.55 5.20
N TYR A 124 4.70 13.26 4.24
CA TYR A 124 4.73 12.02 3.48
C TYR A 124 5.99 11.89 2.63
N SER A 125 6.40 12.96 1.96
CA SER A 125 7.65 13.00 1.19
C SER A 125 8.87 12.83 2.08
N ASN A 126 8.93 13.54 3.21
CA ASN A 126 10.05 13.45 4.16
C ASN A 126 10.14 12.03 4.73
N ARG A 127 8.99 11.40 5.04
CA ARG A 127 8.95 10.03 5.52
C ARG A 127 9.50 9.04 4.49
N ILE A 128 9.09 9.17 3.22
CA ILE A 128 9.64 8.36 2.13
C ILE A 128 11.15 8.56 2.02
N ARG A 129 11.63 9.80 2.07
CA ARG A 129 13.05 10.12 2.00
C ARG A 129 13.85 9.45 3.13
N GLU A 130 13.35 9.54 4.36
CA GLU A 130 13.95 8.88 5.52
C GLU A 130 14.06 7.36 5.32
N ILE A 131 12.98 6.72 4.87
CA ILE A 131 12.93 5.27 4.63
C ILE A 131 13.96 4.88 3.57
N LEU A 132 14.03 5.64 2.46
CA LEU A 132 14.95 5.34 1.36
C LEU A 132 16.44 5.52 1.72
N CYS A 133 16.77 6.16 2.84
CA CYS A 133 18.15 6.24 3.33
C CYS A 133 18.71 4.89 3.84
N SER A 134 17.87 3.87 4.06
CA SER A 134 18.30 2.58 4.60
C SER A 134 17.57 1.39 3.97
N THR A 135 18.22 0.76 3.01
CA THR A 135 17.72 -0.48 2.40
C THR A 135 17.57 -1.61 3.42
N ALA A 136 18.40 -1.63 4.47
CA ALA A 136 18.32 -2.62 5.54
C ALA A 136 16.99 -2.51 6.31
N ILE A 137 16.55 -1.29 6.62
CA ILE A 137 15.26 -1.05 7.29
C ILE A 137 14.10 -1.46 6.38
N ILE A 138 14.15 -1.13 5.09
CA ILE A 138 13.10 -1.52 4.12
C ILE A 138 12.95 -3.05 4.12
N LYS A 139 14.07 -3.76 4.02
CA LYS A 139 14.06 -5.23 4.01
C LYS A 139 13.52 -5.81 5.32
N GLN A 140 13.99 -5.34 6.46
CA GLN A 140 13.57 -5.81 7.77
C GLN A 140 12.05 -5.60 7.98
N VAL A 141 11.55 -4.41 7.66
CA VAL A 141 10.12 -4.07 7.78
C VAL A 141 9.27 -4.88 6.80
N GLY A 142 9.79 -5.14 5.58
CA GLY A 142 9.13 -5.99 4.59
C GLY A 142 9.01 -7.45 5.05
N GLU A 143 10.06 -8.02 5.64
CA GLU A 143 10.05 -9.36 6.22
C GLU A 143 9.04 -9.46 7.37
N GLU A 144 9.00 -8.46 8.24
CA GLU A 144 8.04 -8.41 9.34
C GLU A 144 6.60 -8.18 8.84
N ALA A 145 6.41 -7.38 7.79
CA ALA A 145 5.11 -7.25 7.13
C ALA A 145 4.60 -8.59 6.59
N SER A 146 5.48 -9.35 5.94
CA SER A 146 5.12 -10.68 5.42
C SER A 146 4.71 -11.64 6.54
N ARG A 147 5.34 -11.54 7.71
CA ARG A 147 5.05 -12.41 8.85
C ARG A 147 3.77 -12.02 9.58
N THR A 148 3.41 -10.73 9.64
CA THR A 148 2.35 -10.23 10.54
C THR A 148 1.10 -9.73 9.83
N ILE A 149 1.21 -9.27 8.57
CA ILE A 149 0.09 -8.71 7.79
C ILE A 149 -0.45 -9.72 6.79
N ALA A 150 0.43 -10.50 6.16
CA ALA A 150 0.01 -11.52 5.21
C ALA A 150 -0.80 -12.61 5.93
N ARG A 151 -1.95 -12.97 5.34
CA ARG A 151 -2.81 -14.04 5.87
C ARG A 151 -3.28 -14.90 4.71
N SER A 152 -3.21 -16.22 4.90
CA SER A 152 -3.81 -17.14 3.93
C SER A 152 -5.33 -17.15 4.06
N TRP A 153 -6.01 -17.57 3.00
CA TRP A 153 -7.46 -17.79 3.06
C TRP A 153 -7.82 -18.94 3.99
N GLU A 154 -6.92 -19.92 4.15
CA GLU A 154 -7.06 -21.03 5.09
C GLU A 154 -7.09 -20.52 6.53
N ASP A 155 -6.17 -19.60 6.92
CA ASP A 155 -6.14 -19.00 8.25
C ASP A 155 -7.43 -18.21 8.51
N VAL A 156 -7.88 -17.43 7.54
CA VAL A 156 -9.13 -16.65 7.66
C VAL A 156 -10.33 -17.56 7.80
N ALA A 157 -10.43 -18.61 6.99
CA ALA A 157 -11.52 -19.57 7.06
C ALA A 157 -11.52 -20.33 8.40
N GLY A 158 -10.36 -20.74 8.89
CA GLY A 158 -10.21 -21.37 10.19
C GLY A 158 -10.68 -20.48 11.33
N GLU A 159 -10.28 -19.22 11.34
CA GLU A 159 -10.71 -18.25 12.35
C GLU A 159 -12.24 -18.03 12.34
N VAL A 160 -12.82 -17.90 11.15
CA VAL A 160 -14.29 -17.76 11.00
C VAL A 160 -15.01 -19.00 11.51
N TYR A 161 -14.52 -20.19 11.17
CA TYR A 161 -15.07 -21.45 11.63
C TYR A 161 -15.05 -21.57 13.17
N ASP A 162 -13.93 -21.19 13.80
CA ASP A 162 -13.79 -21.20 15.26
C ASP A 162 -14.70 -20.18 15.95
N ARG A 163 -14.92 -19.02 15.32
CA ARG A 163 -15.87 -18.00 15.81
C ARG A 163 -17.29 -18.53 15.78
N TYR A 164 -17.72 -19.17 14.68
CA TYR A 164 -19.04 -19.78 14.57
C TYR A 164 -19.24 -20.89 15.60
N ASN A 165 -18.28 -21.77 15.79
CA ASN A 165 -18.36 -22.84 16.80
C ASN A 165 -18.49 -22.30 18.23
N ARG A 166 -17.77 -21.20 18.56
CA ARG A 166 -17.93 -20.54 19.87
C ARG A 166 -19.32 -19.96 20.07
N LEU A 167 -19.90 -19.36 19.03
CA LEU A 167 -21.26 -18.80 19.09
C LEU A 167 -22.32 -19.88 19.25
N ILE A 168 -22.22 -20.99 18.52
CA ILE A 168 -23.13 -22.13 18.62
C ILE A 168 -23.11 -22.72 20.01
N LYS A 169 -21.92 -22.99 20.59
CA LYS A 169 -21.76 -23.52 21.95
C LYS A 169 -22.36 -22.58 23.01
N ARG A 170 -22.21 -21.26 22.83
CA ARG A 170 -22.75 -20.24 23.73
C ARG A 170 -24.27 -20.18 23.72
N ASN A 171 -24.91 -20.42 22.56
CA ASN A 171 -26.36 -20.36 22.38
C ASN A 171 -27.04 -21.73 22.61
N GLY A 172 -26.30 -22.85 22.52
CA GLY A 172 -26.82 -24.19 22.78
C GLY A 172 -26.92 -24.55 24.26
N ASN A 173 -26.42 -23.72 25.17
CA ASN A 173 -26.52 -23.87 26.63
C ASN A 173 -27.61 -22.97 27.25
N LYS A 174 -28.53 -22.47 26.46
CA LYS A 174 -29.77 -21.84 26.89
C LYS A 174 -30.95 -22.74 26.48
#